data_c7578f4d0b10caf3825a3a3e0d3df141
#
_entry.id   c7578f4d0b10caf3825a3a3e0d3df141
#
_cell.length_a   1.000
_cell.length_b   1.000
_cell.length_c   1.000
_cell.angle_alpha   90.00
_cell.angle_beta   90.00
_cell.angle_gamma   90.00
#
_symmetry.space_group_name_H-M   'P 1'
#
loop_
_entity.id
_entity.type
_entity.pdbx_description
1 polymer ?
#
loop_
_entity_poly.entity_id
_entity_poly.type
_entity_poly.pdbx_seq_one_letter_code
_entity_poly.pdbx_strand_id
1 'polypeptide(L)'
;MRDRTIHLYASACCHKIKGKTILITGGEGCVGSFLIEKLLDLGATKIISADNARCHNPEENLPLFTRVGAVTFYAADIRNFKALKHIFEVEKPEIVFHLAAQRQPGLAEIKIRETVTTSLLGCKHIIQLCEEYSVENCIFSSTGKASRYFTTEVYAASKKFAEWQFAKAAQEGDVIYGMVRLTHILENSLFCDEMSNKVEQGKTVNVHAPHRYVTAQNLIEAVHLLLNSLVVSVPGKLKFVAVSNLGWPIETLEVALYKIIESGKNLPIYFQGLVPGYQEPFFLGQFDWTKPTDIHLLINVLETPFRSVNDGGDMVSAEVAPFSLRVLDKQVSNLESLIIAPDFPEVQIKQALVAAKKEVIASSFAWSSPEDLLKILQWGINPKKLQGYKTEIADYSEIIELLLQGIYGRLNQEVLNSAGVTADELEDLVESLSTLDCIQAEVGYLRSMSRDLREVVPPADLNPKQSQPVAVADAA
;
A
#
# COMPACT_ATOMS: atom_id res chain seq x y z
N MET A 1 -16.87 -14.61 1.15
CA MET A 1 -15.44 -14.34 0.92
C MET A 1 -14.71 -15.57 0.38
N ARG A 2 -14.93 -16.77 0.91
CA ARG A 2 -14.30 -18.02 0.39
C ARG A 2 -14.62 -18.32 -1.08
N ASP A 3 -15.81 -17.96 -1.55
CA ASP A 3 -16.29 -18.25 -2.91
C ASP A 3 -16.03 -17.09 -3.89
N ARG A 4 -15.37 -16.03 -3.44
CA ARG A 4 -15.00 -14.90 -4.27
C ARG A 4 -13.76 -15.27 -5.09
N THR A 5 -13.79 -14.99 -6.39
CA THR A 5 -12.68 -15.26 -7.31
C THR A 5 -12.45 -14.05 -8.20
N ILE A 6 -11.24 -13.93 -8.71
CA ILE A 6 -10.87 -13.01 -9.78
C ILE A 6 -10.75 -13.85 -11.06
N HIS A 7 -11.32 -13.37 -12.15
CA HIS A 7 -11.20 -14.04 -13.43
C HIS A 7 -9.73 -14.14 -13.84
N LEU A 8 -9.24 -15.37 -13.99
CA LEU A 8 -7.88 -15.62 -14.46
C LEU A 8 -7.83 -15.47 -15.99
N TYR A 9 -6.93 -14.68 -16.51
CA TYR A 9 -6.64 -14.57 -17.94
C TYR A 9 -5.86 -15.82 -18.43
N ALA A 10 -6.46 -16.99 -18.22
CA ALA A 10 -5.80 -18.30 -18.31
C ALA A 10 -5.05 -18.53 -19.63
N SER A 11 -5.68 -18.19 -20.77
CA SER A 11 -5.05 -18.34 -22.10
C SER A 11 -3.80 -17.46 -22.23
N ALA A 12 -3.88 -16.19 -21.82
CA ALA A 12 -2.76 -15.25 -21.89
C ALA A 12 -1.66 -15.61 -20.90
N CYS A 13 -2.02 -16.02 -19.67
CA CYS A 13 -1.09 -16.53 -18.68
C CYS A 13 -0.34 -17.78 -19.20
N CYS A 14 -1.07 -18.74 -19.75
CA CYS A 14 -0.50 -19.96 -20.32
C CYS A 14 0.48 -19.62 -21.46
N HIS A 15 0.15 -18.66 -22.33
CA HIS A 15 1.03 -18.24 -23.41
C HIS A 15 2.36 -17.65 -22.90
N LYS A 16 2.32 -16.88 -21.82
CA LYS A 16 3.52 -16.30 -21.19
C LYS A 16 4.35 -17.29 -20.37
N ILE A 17 3.70 -18.30 -19.78
CA ILE A 17 4.30 -19.20 -18.77
C ILE A 17 4.82 -20.49 -19.39
N LYS A 18 4.14 -21.00 -20.41
CA LYS A 18 4.46 -22.31 -21.02
C LYS A 18 5.89 -22.33 -21.53
N GLY A 19 6.64 -23.33 -21.10
CA GLY A 19 8.03 -23.52 -21.51
C GLY A 19 9.04 -22.67 -20.74
N LYS A 20 8.61 -21.78 -19.83
CA LYS A 20 9.46 -20.83 -19.14
C LYS A 20 10.10 -21.42 -17.86
N THR A 21 11.26 -20.86 -17.53
CA THR A 21 11.93 -21.02 -16.24
C THR A 21 11.53 -19.85 -15.33
N ILE A 22 10.96 -20.16 -14.17
CA ILE A 22 10.34 -19.17 -13.30
C ILE A 22 10.98 -19.21 -11.91
N LEU A 23 11.47 -18.08 -11.42
CA LEU A 23 11.96 -17.93 -10.06
C LEU A 23 10.86 -17.30 -9.17
N ILE A 24 10.65 -17.91 -8.00
CA ILE A 24 9.77 -17.38 -6.96
C ILE A 24 10.61 -17.16 -5.70
N THR A 25 10.78 -15.94 -5.26
CA THR A 25 11.34 -15.69 -3.93
C THR A 25 10.21 -15.69 -2.89
N GLY A 26 10.41 -16.34 -1.75
CA GLY A 26 9.34 -16.60 -0.79
C GLY A 26 8.39 -17.72 -1.25
N GLY A 27 8.89 -18.65 -2.05
CA GLY A 27 8.09 -19.73 -2.66
C GLY A 27 7.56 -20.75 -1.67
N GLU A 28 8.13 -20.85 -0.47
CA GLU A 28 7.64 -21.74 0.59
C GLU A 28 6.60 -21.06 1.52
N GLY A 29 6.32 -19.79 1.29
CA GLY A 29 5.22 -19.09 1.94
C GLY A 29 3.84 -19.54 1.40
N CYS A 30 2.76 -19.18 2.10
CA CYS A 30 1.40 -19.58 1.74
C CYS A 30 1.04 -19.18 0.28
N VAL A 31 1.27 -17.94 -0.12
CA VAL A 31 0.99 -17.48 -1.50
C VAL A 31 1.94 -18.13 -2.50
N GLY A 32 3.24 -18.25 -2.14
CA GLY A 32 4.26 -18.82 -3.01
C GLY A 32 4.02 -20.29 -3.33
N SER A 33 3.66 -21.10 -2.34
CA SER A 33 3.39 -22.54 -2.53
C SER A 33 2.20 -22.78 -3.46
N PHE A 34 1.12 -22.01 -3.28
CA PHE A 34 -0.05 -22.13 -4.14
C PHE A 34 0.21 -21.56 -5.56
N LEU A 35 1.06 -20.53 -5.69
CA LEU A 35 1.49 -20.03 -7.00
C LEU A 35 2.32 -21.09 -7.74
N ILE A 36 3.19 -21.86 -7.06
CA ILE A 36 3.95 -22.98 -7.66
C ILE A 36 3.00 -23.98 -8.30
N GLU A 37 1.96 -24.43 -7.59
CA GLU A 37 0.96 -25.37 -8.12
C GLU A 37 0.30 -24.80 -9.38
N LYS A 38 -0.15 -23.56 -9.34
CA LYS A 38 -0.82 -22.91 -10.49
C LYS A 38 0.10 -22.70 -11.69
N LEU A 39 1.37 -22.40 -11.48
CA LEU A 39 2.35 -22.28 -12.57
C LEU A 39 2.62 -23.64 -13.25
N LEU A 40 2.66 -24.73 -12.49
CA LEU A 40 2.77 -26.08 -13.04
C LEU A 40 1.53 -26.42 -13.89
N ASP A 41 0.32 -26.11 -13.41
CA ASP A 41 -0.94 -26.28 -14.15
C ASP A 41 -0.95 -25.48 -15.48
N LEU A 42 -0.32 -24.29 -15.50
CA LEU A 42 -0.19 -23.44 -16.69
C LEU A 42 0.98 -23.83 -17.60
N GLY A 43 1.72 -24.90 -17.27
CA GLY A 43 2.74 -25.49 -18.12
C GLY A 43 4.13 -24.87 -18.00
N ALA A 44 4.46 -24.28 -16.84
CA ALA A 44 5.85 -23.91 -16.54
C ALA A 44 6.77 -25.13 -16.63
N THR A 45 7.92 -24.97 -17.31
CA THR A 45 8.86 -26.09 -17.49
C THR A 45 9.71 -26.33 -16.27
N LYS A 46 10.09 -25.26 -15.60
CA LYS A 46 10.96 -25.30 -14.43
C LYS A 46 10.61 -24.19 -13.47
N ILE A 47 10.45 -24.52 -12.21
CA ILE A 47 10.20 -23.56 -11.15
C ILE A 47 11.33 -23.61 -10.13
N ILE A 48 11.82 -22.43 -9.77
CA ILE A 48 12.83 -22.25 -8.73
C ILE A 48 12.16 -21.52 -7.56
N SER A 49 12.16 -22.14 -6.39
CA SER A 49 11.72 -21.55 -5.14
C SER A 49 12.94 -21.14 -4.33
N ALA A 50 13.16 -19.86 -4.11
CA ALA A 50 14.21 -19.35 -3.23
C ALA A 50 13.56 -18.80 -1.95
N ASP A 51 13.86 -19.43 -0.81
CA ASP A 51 13.25 -19.11 0.48
C ASP A 51 14.26 -19.22 1.62
N ASN A 52 14.14 -18.35 2.62
CA ASN A 52 15.01 -18.39 3.79
C ASN A 52 14.49 -19.34 4.89
N ALA A 53 13.32 -19.92 4.75
CA ALA A 53 12.74 -20.86 5.72
C ALA A 53 13.64 -22.09 5.96
N ARG A 54 14.44 -22.49 4.95
CA ARG A 54 15.42 -23.59 5.02
C ARG A 54 16.86 -23.11 5.20
N CYS A 55 17.08 -21.80 5.30
CA CYS A 55 18.42 -21.25 5.36
C CYS A 55 18.96 -21.32 6.78
N HIS A 56 19.91 -22.22 7.03
CA HIS A 56 20.59 -22.35 8.33
C HIS A 56 21.69 -21.30 8.51
N ASN A 57 22.30 -20.84 7.41
CA ASN A 57 23.29 -19.78 7.38
C ASN A 57 22.97 -18.77 6.29
N PRO A 58 22.39 -17.59 6.64
CA PRO A 58 22.02 -16.56 5.67
C PRO A 58 23.20 -15.96 4.89
N GLU A 59 24.43 -16.10 5.38
CA GLU A 59 25.65 -15.59 4.74
C GLU A 59 26.26 -16.59 3.73
N GLU A 60 25.69 -17.76 3.58
CA GLU A 60 26.19 -18.79 2.67
C GLU A 60 25.99 -18.36 1.21
N ASN A 61 27.10 -18.28 0.46
CA ASN A 61 27.09 -17.79 -0.92
C ASN A 61 26.69 -18.86 -1.95
N LEU A 62 26.78 -20.13 -1.58
CA LEU A 62 26.36 -21.28 -2.38
C LEU A 62 25.16 -21.93 -1.70
N PRO A 63 23.93 -21.54 -2.02
CA PRO A 63 22.75 -22.01 -1.32
C PRO A 63 22.52 -23.50 -1.59
N LEU A 64 22.20 -24.24 -0.54
CA LEU A 64 21.77 -25.63 -0.64
C LEU A 64 20.46 -25.71 -1.42
N PHE A 65 20.27 -26.77 -2.19
CA PHE A 65 19.03 -26.98 -2.92
C PHE A 65 18.55 -28.44 -2.88
N THR A 66 17.25 -28.59 -3.08
CA THR A 66 16.58 -29.87 -3.26
C THR A 66 15.66 -29.80 -4.46
N ARG A 67 15.67 -30.80 -5.32
CA ARG A 67 14.78 -30.87 -6.50
C ARG A 67 13.68 -31.90 -6.31
N VAL A 68 12.44 -31.50 -6.60
CA VAL A 68 11.26 -32.38 -6.60
C VAL A 68 10.50 -32.15 -7.90
N GLY A 69 10.59 -33.09 -8.82
CA GLY A 69 9.97 -32.95 -10.14
C GLY A 69 10.50 -31.74 -10.91
N ALA A 70 9.61 -30.86 -11.32
CA ALA A 70 9.93 -29.60 -12.03
C ALA A 70 10.34 -28.45 -11.09
N VAL A 71 10.32 -28.65 -9.77
CA VAL A 71 10.61 -27.61 -8.78
C VAL A 71 11.97 -27.82 -8.13
N THR A 72 12.79 -26.77 -8.10
CA THR A 72 14.05 -26.72 -7.35
C THR A 72 13.90 -25.74 -6.19
N PHE A 73 14.08 -26.20 -4.96
CA PHE A 73 14.01 -25.40 -3.74
C PHE A 73 15.41 -25.02 -3.28
N TYR A 74 15.71 -23.72 -3.25
CA TYR A 74 16.95 -23.15 -2.74
C TYR A 74 16.75 -22.57 -1.34
N ALA A 75 17.64 -22.93 -0.40
CA ALA A 75 17.75 -22.26 0.89
C ALA A 75 18.54 -20.95 0.72
N ALA A 76 17.87 -19.86 0.42
CA ALA A 76 18.52 -18.60 0.11
C ALA A 76 17.78 -17.39 0.74
N ASP A 77 18.57 -16.47 1.30
CA ASP A 77 18.06 -15.18 1.77
C ASP A 77 18.26 -14.11 0.69
N ILE A 78 17.22 -13.36 0.37
CA ILE A 78 17.28 -12.30 -0.66
C ILE A 78 18.23 -11.15 -0.29
N ARG A 79 18.62 -11.04 0.97
CA ARG A 79 19.62 -10.07 1.44
C ARG A 79 21.05 -10.48 1.03
N ASN A 80 21.28 -11.74 0.74
CA ASN A 80 22.55 -12.25 0.25
C ASN A 80 22.61 -12.19 -1.28
N PHE A 81 23.21 -11.11 -1.79
CA PHE A 81 23.37 -10.89 -3.25
C PHE A 81 24.09 -12.01 -3.96
N LYS A 82 25.17 -12.57 -3.35
CA LYS A 82 25.97 -13.62 -3.98
C LYS A 82 25.21 -14.92 -4.13
N ALA A 83 24.43 -15.30 -3.11
CA ALA A 83 23.57 -16.48 -3.17
C ALA A 83 22.48 -16.33 -4.24
N LEU A 84 21.84 -15.16 -4.33
CA LEU A 84 20.88 -14.87 -5.39
C LEU A 84 21.52 -14.90 -6.77
N LYS A 85 22.68 -14.23 -6.93
CA LYS A 85 23.40 -14.19 -8.20
C LYS A 85 23.75 -15.60 -8.70
N HIS A 86 24.22 -16.47 -7.81
CA HIS A 86 24.46 -17.88 -8.14
C HIS A 86 23.19 -18.58 -8.69
N ILE A 87 22.02 -18.34 -8.06
CA ILE A 87 20.76 -18.90 -8.55
C ILE A 87 20.43 -18.37 -9.96
N PHE A 88 20.58 -17.07 -10.22
CA PHE A 88 20.34 -16.50 -11.54
C PHE A 88 21.32 -17.03 -12.61
N GLU A 89 22.60 -17.19 -12.26
CA GLU A 89 23.63 -17.74 -13.15
C GLU A 89 23.32 -19.19 -13.57
N VAL A 90 22.93 -20.02 -12.62
CA VAL A 90 22.71 -21.46 -12.85
C VAL A 90 21.34 -21.72 -13.49
N GLU A 91 20.31 -21.03 -13.01
CA GLU A 91 18.93 -21.34 -13.35
C GLU A 91 18.38 -20.50 -14.51
N LYS A 92 18.94 -19.29 -14.76
CA LYS A 92 18.58 -18.35 -15.83
C LYS A 92 17.07 -18.12 -15.92
N PRO A 93 16.44 -17.60 -14.86
CA PRO A 93 15.00 -17.39 -14.85
C PRO A 93 14.58 -16.36 -15.90
N GLU A 94 13.49 -16.64 -16.63
CA GLU A 94 12.90 -15.74 -17.61
C GLU A 94 11.78 -14.91 -16.97
N ILE A 95 11.15 -15.42 -15.91
CA ILE A 95 10.12 -14.73 -15.14
C ILE A 95 10.47 -14.80 -13.65
N VAL A 96 10.28 -13.70 -12.94
CA VAL A 96 10.47 -13.63 -11.49
C VAL A 96 9.19 -13.20 -10.79
N PHE A 97 8.76 -13.96 -9.78
CA PHE A 97 7.75 -13.53 -8.81
C PHE A 97 8.45 -13.24 -7.48
N HIS A 98 8.52 -11.96 -7.11
CA HIS A 98 9.17 -11.55 -5.88
C HIS A 98 8.15 -11.40 -4.74
N LEU A 99 8.02 -12.48 -3.93
CA LEU A 99 7.08 -12.55 -2.80
C LEU A 99 7.77 -12.49 -1.44
N ALA A 100 9.09 -12.71 -1.39
CA ALA A 100 9.85 -12.70 -0.14
C ALA A 100 9.79 -11.34 0.56
N ALA A 101 9.33 -11.32 1.81
CA ALA A 101 9.26 -10.13 2.65
C ALA A 101 9.01 -10.50 4.11
N GLN A 102 9.33 -9.57 5.04
CA GLN A 102 8.73 -9.63 6.37
C GLN A 102 7.23 -9.34 6.26
N ARG A 103 6.37 -10.30 6.67
CA ARG A 103 4.91 -10.20 6.47
C ARG A 103 4.14 -9.75 7.70
N GLN A 104 4.79 -9.71 8.87
CA GLN A 104 4.15 -9.42 10.14
C GLN A 104 4.45 -7.97 10.57
N PRO A 105 3.46 -7.04 10.55
CA PRO A 105 3.69 -5.65 10.94
C PRO A 105 4.24 -5.50 12.36
N GLY A 106 3.71 -6.26 13.33
CA GLY A 106 4.21 -6.22 14.71
C GLY A 106 5.66 -6.70 14.85
N LEU A 107 6.05 -7.74 14.12
CA LEU A 107 7.43 -8.22 14.14
C LEU A 107 8.38 -7.25 13.43
N ALA A 108 7.88 -6.54 12.42
CA ALA A 108 8.64 -5.50 11.73
C ALA A 108 9.05 -4.34 12.67
N GLU A 109 8.23 -4.02 13.66
CA GLU A 109 8.54 -3.01 14.68
C GLU A 109 9.60 -3.48 15.69
N ILE A 110 9.83 -4.78 15.80
CA ILE A 110 10.84 -5.39 16.69
C ILE A 110 12.12 -5.65 15.91
N LYS A 111 12.01 -6.19 14.69
CA LYS A 111 13.14 -6.53 13.81
C LYS A 111 13.29 -5.48 12.70
N ILE A 112 13.54 -4.24 13.09
CA ILE A 112 13.54 -3.09 12.18
C ILE A 112 14.60 -3.24 11.10
N ARG A 113 15.85 -3.49 11.49
CA ARG A 113 16.97 -3.67 10.55
C ARG A 113 16.68 -4.79 9.55
N GLU A 114 16.25 -5.95 10.03
CA GLU A 114 15.92 -7.09 9.18
C GLU A 114 14.83 -6.75 8.18
N THR A 115 13.76 -6.06 8.63
CA THR A 115 12.64 -5.67 7.78
C THR A 115 13.06 -4.67 6.71
N VAL A 116 13.80 -3.63 7.11
CA VAL A 116 14.25 -2.58 6.17
C VAL A 116 15.26 -3.17 5.17
N THR A 117 16.22 -3.97 5.64
CA THR A 117 17.20 -4.63 4.77
C THR A 117 16.53 -5.54 3.76
N THR A 118 15.56 -6.34 4.19
CA THR A 118 14.80 -7.25 3.30
C THR A 118 14.06 -6.46 2.21
N SER A 119 13.36 -5.40 2.58
CA SER A 119 12.53 -4.64 1.64
C SER A 119 13.34 -3.63 0.78
N LEU A 120 14.47 -3.13 1.27
CA LEU A 120 15.29 -2.16 0.55
C LEU A 120 16.38 -2.86 -0.27
N LEU A 121 17.31 -3.58 0.39
CA LEU A 121 18.41 -4.26 -0.29
C LEU A 121 17.93 -5.51 -1.04
N GLY A 122 17.06 -6.32 -0.42
CA GLY A 122 16.52 -7.50 -1.08
C GLY A 122 15.81 -7.17 -2.39
N CYS A 123 14.97 -6.13 -2.42
CA CYS A 123 14.33 -5.67 -3.65
C CYS A 123 15.34 -5.11 -4.66
N LYS A 124 16.32 -4.32 -4.20
CA LYS A 124 17.41 -3.83 -5.06
C LYS A 124 18.19 -4.97 -5.70
N HIS A 125 18.53 -6.02 -4.95
CA HIS A 125 19.21 -7.19 -5.47
C HIS A 125 18.42 -7.90 -6.57
N ILE A 126 17.09 -8.09 -6.33
CA ILE A 126 16.21 -8.71 -7.33
C ILE A 126 16.14 -7.84 -8.59
N ILE A 127 15.93 -6.53 -8.47
CA ILE A 127 15.88 -5.61 -9.61
C ILE A 127 17.21 -5.69 -10.40
N GLN A 128 18.36 -5.55 -9.71
CA GLN A 128 19.67 -5.60 -10.34
C GLN A 128 19.90 -6.92 -11.09
N LEU A 129 19.54 -8.05 -10.49
CA LEU A 129 19.72 -9.35 -11.14
C LEU A 129 18.73 -9.58 -12.28
N CYS A 130 17.49 -9.09 -12.18
CA CYS A 130 16.55 -9.14 -13.28
C CYS A 130 17.08 -8.39 -14.52
N GLU A 131 17.63 -7.19 -14.33
CA GLU A 131 18.24 -6.42 -15.44
C GLU A 131 19.53 -7.09 -15.95
N GLU A 132 20.45 -7.52 -15.05
CA GLU A 132 21.72 -8.16 -15.42
C GLU A 132 21.53 -9.44 -16.25
N TYR A 133 20.48 -10.22 -15.95
CA TYR A 133 20.17 -11.49 -16.62
C TYR A 133 19.05 -11.38 -17.64
N SER A 134 18.60 -10.18 -17.99
CA SER A 134 17.57 -9.90 -19.02
C SER A 134 16.27 -10.72 -18.78
N VAL A 135 15.77 -10.71 -17.55
CA VAL A 135 14.49 -11.30 -17.20
C VAL A 135 13.37 -10.61 -17.99
N GLU A 136 12.44 -11.36 -18.55
CA GLU A 136 11.33 -10.80 -19.34
C GLU A 136 10.34 -10.03 -18.47
N ASN A 137 9.94 -10.65 -17.35
CA ASN A 137 8.95 -10.07 -16.44
C ASN A 137 9.35 -10.29 -14.97
N CYS A 138 9.16 -9.26 -14.14
CA CYS A 138 9.28 -9.36 -12.69
C CYS A 138 8.03 -8.83 -12.01
N ILE A 139 7.33 -9.68 -11.25
CA ILE A 139 6.09 -9.35 -10.55
C ILE A 139 6.36 -9.26 -9.05
N PHE A 140 6.12 -8.11 -8.46
CA PHE A 140 6.35 -7.83 -7.04
C PHE A 140 5.06 -7.88 -6.23
N SER A 141 5.09 -8.53 -5.05
CA SER A 141 3.99 -8.48 -4.10
C SER A 141 4.15 -7.35 -3.10
N SER A 142 3.24 -6.38 -3.13
CA SER A 142 3.12 -5.30 -2.17
C SER A 142 1.90 -5.49 -1.26
N THR A 143 1.50 -4.43 -0.57
CA THR A 143 0.41 -4.44 0.40
C THR A 143 -0.44 -3.18 0.27
N GLY A 144 -1.73 -3.28 0.60
CA GLY A 144 -2.59 -2.11 0.71
C GLY A 144 -2.09 -1.04 1.70
N LYS A 145 -1.32 -1.42 2.72
CA LYS A 145 -0.70 -0.45 3.64
C LYS A 145 0.29 0.51 2.95
N ALA A 146 0.88 0.10 1.82
CA ALA A 146 1.78 0.96 1.05
C ALA A 146 1.06 2.07 0.26
N SER A 147 -0.29 2.06 0.20
CA SER A 147 -1.07 3.17 -0.38
C SER A 147 -1.03 4.44 0.48
N ARG A 148 -0.68 4.33 1.77
CA ARG A 148 -0.63 5.48 2.69
C ARG A 148 0.45 6.47 2.25
N TYR A 149 0.09 7.75 2.21
CA TYR A 149 1.07 8.81 1.93
C TYR A 149 2.18 8.81 2.96
N PHE A 150 1.80 8.91 4.23
CA PHE A 150 2.71 8.91 5.36
C PHE A 150 2.36 7.78 6.32
N THR A 151 3.38 7.20 6.94
CA THR A 151 3.24 6.20 8.00
C THR A 151 4.55 6.10 8.78
N THR A 152 4.44 5.90 10.07
CA THR A 152 5.55 5.61 10.98
C THR A 152 5.76 4.10 11.17
N GLU A 153 4.87 3.27 10.63
CA GLU A 153 4.98 1.81 10.69
C GLU A 153 6.09 1.30 9.76
N VAL A 154 7.07 0.58 10.32
CA VAL A 154 8.24 0.06 9.60
C VAL A 154 7.83 -0.81 8.41
N TYR A 155 6.87 -1.71 8.61
CA TYR A 155 6.37 -2.58 7.54
C TYR A 155 5.83 -1.79 6.35
N ALA A 156 4.90 -0.87 6.60
CA ALA A 156 4.25 -0.10 5.56
C ALA A 156 5.22 0.85 4.85
N ALA A 157 6.11 1.52 5.62
CA ALA A 157 7.15 2.39 5.05
C ALA A 157 8.13 1.61 4.18
N SER A 158 8.63 0.47 4.65
CA SER A 158 9.56 -0.38 3.89
C SER A 158 8.95 -0.90 2.59
N LYS A 159 7.67 -1.33 2.62
CA LYS A 159 6.95 -1.76 1.41
C LYS A 159 6.74 -0.62 0.42
N LYS A 160 6.49 0.61 0.90
CA LYS A 160 6.39 1.78 0.01
C LYS A 160 7.72 2.09 -0.68
N PHE A 161 8.85 1.98 0.03
CA PHE A 161 10.17 2.11 -0.60
C PHE A 161 10.40 1.04 -1.66
N ALA A 162 9.99 -0.19 -1.43
CA ALA A 162 10.05 -1.25 -2.44
C ALA A 162 9.21 -0.88 -3.68
N GLU A 163 7.96 -0.39 -3.52
CA GLU A 163 7.14 0.09 -4.64
C GLU A 163 7.86 1.15 -5.47
N TRP A 164 8.48 2.14 -4.83
CA TRP A 164 9.21 3.20 -5.52
C TRP A 164 10.46 2.69 -6.26
N GLN A 165 11.21 1.73 -5.68
CA GLN A 165 12.34 1.11 -6.36
C GLN A 165 11.91 0.34 -7.61
N PHE A 166 10.82 -0.44 -7.53
CA PHE A 166 10.26 -1.12 -8.70
C PHE A 166 9.68 -0.14 -9.72
N ALA A 167 9.05 0.97 -9.28
CA ALA A 167 8.55 2.01 -10.18
C ALA A 167 9.70 2.72 -10.93
N LYS A 168 10.81 3.00 -10.24
CA LYS A 168 12.03 3.52 -10.88
C LYS A 168 12.60 2.51 -11.88
N ALA A 169 12.75 1.25 -11.49
CA ALA A 169 13.27 0.21 -12.37
C ALA A 169 12.41 0.04 -13.64
N ALA A 170 11.08 0.12 -13.50
CA ALA A 170 10.17 0.06 -14.64
C ALA A 170 10.33 1.25 -15.62
N GLN A 171 10.76 2.43 -15.13
CA GLN A 171 10.98 3.60 -15.97
C GLN A 171 12.35 3.60 -16.67
N GLU A 172 13.38 3.03 -16.04
CA GLU A 172 14.77 3.11 -16.48
C GLU A 172 15.31 1.82 -17.11
N GLY A 173 14.70 0.65 -16.80
CA GLY A 173 15.13 -0.68 -17.21
C GLY A 173 14.39 -1.23 -18.42
N ASP A 174 14.85 -2.40 -18.87
CA ASP A 174 14.27 -3.13 -20.01
C ASP A 174 13.27 -4.23 -19.54
N VAL A 175 13.34 -4.64 -18.28
CA VAL A 175 12.46 -5.66 -17.68
C VAL A 175 11.04 -5.11 -17.52
N ILE A 176 10.04 -5.93 -17.83
CA ILE A 176 8.64 -5.56 -17.60
C ILE A 176 8.28 -5.84 -16.15
N TYR A 177 8.12 -4.77 -15.37
CA TYR A 177 7.73 -4.87 -13.97
C TYR A 177 6.22 -4.75 -13.77
N GLY A 178 5.68 -5.60 -12.91
CA GLY A 178 4.30 -5.54 -12.44
C GLY A 178 4.23 -5.66 -10.92
N MET A 179 3.10 -5.26 -10.35
CA MET A 179 2.94 -5.28 -8.89
C MET A 179 1.52 -5.67 -8.50
N VAL A 180 1.40 -6.31 -7.34
CA VAL A 180 0.11 -6.63 -6.73
C VAL A 180 0.04 -6.03 -5.33
N ARG A 181 -0.98 -5.22 -5.03
CA ARG A 181 -1.27 -4.82 -3.66
C ARG A 181 -2.26 -5.79 -3.05
N LEU A 182 -1.76 -6.60 -2.12
CA LEU A 182 -2.54 -7.57 -1.39
C LEU A 182 -3.14 -6.97 -0.11
N THR A 183 -4.29 -7.47 0.29
CA THR A 183 -4.86 -7.25 1.62
C THR A 183 -4.51 -8.43 2.53
N HIS A 184 -5.23 -8.59 3.62
CA HIS A 184 -5.09 -9.73 4.50
C HIS A 184 -5.52 -11.03 3.79
N ILE A 185 -4.63 -12.01 3.69
CA ILE A 185 -4.95 -13.32 3.09
C ILE A 185 -5.55 -14.21 4.18
N LEU A 186 -6.77 -14.70 3.95
CA LEU A 186 -7.52 -15.48 4.95
C LEU A 186 -6.82 -16.77 5.33
N GLU A 187 -6.34 -17.53 4.35
CA GLU A 187 -5.71 -18.82 4.54
C GLU A 187 -4.29 -18.71 5.12
N ASN A 188 -3.62 -17.57 4.93
CA ASN A 188 -2.31 -17.28 5.51
C ASN A 188 -2.42 -16.43 6.78
N SER A 189 -3.56 -16.41 7.35
CA SER A 189 -3.81 -15.60 8.51
C SER A 189 -3.23 -16.28 9.73
N LEU A 190 -2.04 -15.84 10.16
CA LEU A 190 -1.55 -16.14 11.51
C LEU A 190 -2.64 -15.91 12.57
N PHE A 191 -3.50 -14.94 12.31
CA PHE A 191 -4.66 -14.62 13.11
C PHE A 191 -5.72 -15.74 13.08
N CYS A 192 -6.14 -16.23 11.89
CA CYS A 192 -7.12 -17.31 11.81
C CYS A 192 -6.56 -18.65 12.31
N ASP A 193 -5.32 -18.96 11.96
CA ASP A 193 -4.66 -20.21 12.39
C ASP A 193 -4.38 -20.20 13.89
N GLU A 194 -3.87 -19.08 14.42
CA GLU A 194 -3.65 -18.93 15.86
C GLU A 194 -4.97 -19.05 16.64
N MET A 195 -6.05 -18.41 16.17
CA MET A 195 -7.37 -18.56 16.77
C MET A 195 -7.88 -20.00 16.71
N SER A 196 -7.79 -20.64 15.53
CA SER A 196 -8.22 -22.03 15.37
C SER A 196 -7.47 -22.96 16.31
N ASN A 197 -6.13 -22.85 16.35
CA ASN A 197 -5.30 -23.63 17.25
C ASN A 197 -5.66 -23.41 18.73
N LYS A 198 -5.91 -22.17 19.16
CA LYS A 198 -6.32 -21.87 20.55
C LYS A 198 -7.70 -22.47 20.85
N VAL A 199 -8.63 -22.37 19.92
CA VAL A 199 -9.97 -22.96 20.06
C VAL A 199 -9.89 -24.47 20.14
N GLU A 200 -9.11 -25.14 19.28
CA GLU A 200 -8.90 -26.57 19.31
C GLU A 200 -8.29 -27.03 20.63
N GLN A 201 -7.31 -26.30 21.15
CA GLN A 201 -6.63 -26.57 22.42
C GLN A 201 -7.47 -26.19 23.66
N GLY A 202 -8.67 -25.58 23.48
CA GLY A 202 -9.50 -25.13 24.61
C GLY A 202 -8.89 -23.95 25.38
N LYS A 203 -8.07 -23.13 24.74
CA LYS A 203 -7.39 -21.99 25.36
C LYS A 203 -8.15 -20.69 25.13
N THR A 204 -7.81 -19.66 25.92
CA THR A 204 -8.28 -18.28 25.72
C THR A 204 -7.94 -17.77 24.33
N VAL A 205 -8.92 -17.19 23.64
CA VAL A 205 -8.74 -16.59 22.31
C VAL A 205 -8.35 -15.12 22.46
N ASN A 206 -7.23 -14.73 21.91
CA ASN A 206 -6.76 -13.35 21.97
C ASN A 206 -7.27 -12.55 20.77
N VAL A 207 -7.72 -11.32 21.03
CA VAL A 207 -8.13 -10.33 20.03
C VAL A 207 -7.47 -8.99 20.39
N HIS A 208 -7.11 -8.18 19.40
CA HIS A 208 -6.45 -6.90 19.69
C HIS A 208 -7.36 -5.94 20.47
N ALA A 209 -8.52 -5.64 19.92
CA ALA A 209 -9.52 -4.74 20.53
C ALA A 209 -10.88 -4.94 19.82
N PRO A 210 -12.00 -4.54 20.43
CA PRO A 210 -13.27 -4.42 19.72
C PRO A 210 -13.19 -3.33 18.66
N HIS A 211 -14.09 -3.38 17.68
CA HIS A 211 -14.20 -2.43 16.57
C HIS A 211 -12.92 -2.35 15.69
N ARG A 212 -12.23 -3.48 15.52
CA ARG A 212 -11.12 -3.62 14.60
C ARG A 212 -11.52 -4.42 13.38
N TYR A 213 -11.60 -3.71 12.27
CA TYR A 213 -12.06 -4.23 10.99
C TYR A 213 -10.86 -4.46 10.07
N VAL A 214 -10.90 -5.57 9.35
CA VAL A 214 -9.92 -5.92 8.34
C VAL A 214 -10.61 -6.17 7.01
N THR A 215 -10.04 -5.67 5.94
CA THR A 215 -10.38 -6.13 4.59
C THR A 215 -9.54 -7.34 4.28
N ALA A 216 -10.13 -8.36 3.70
CA ALA A 216 -9.44 -9.60 3.41
C ALA A 216 -9.75 -10.10 1.99
N GLN A 217 -8.83 -10.91 1.48
CA GLN A 217 -8.97 -11.66 0.24
C GLN A 217 -8.57 -13.10 0.48
N ASN A 218 -8.99 -14.01 -0.38
CA ASN A 218 -8.59 -15.40 -0.32
C ASN A 218 -7.33 -15.67 -1.15
N LEU A 219 -6.76 -16.85 -0.98
CA LEU A 219 -5.53 -17.25 -1.63
C LEU A 219 -5.66 -17.35 -3.17
N ILE A 220 -6.82 -17.78 -3.67
CA ILE A 220 -7.10 -17.86 -5.11
C ILE A 220 -7.07 -16.47 -5.74
N GLU A 221 -7.73 -15.47 -5.11
CA GLU A 221 -7.68 -14.08 -5.55
C GLU A 221 -6.25 -13.54 -5.61
N ALA A 222 -5.43 -13.82 -4.58
CA ALA A 222 -4.05 -13.37 -4.52
C ALA A 222 -3.19 -13.94 -5.66
N VAL A 223 -3.32 -15.24 -5.94
CA VAL A 223 -2.56 -15.89 -7.00
C VAL A 223 -3.07 -15.49 -8.39
N HIS A 224 -4.39 -15.35 -8.58
CA HIS A 224 -4.93 -14.85 -9.84
C HIS A 224 -4.49 -13.39 -10.12
N LEU A 225 -4.39 -12.53 -9.11
CA LEU A 225 -3.82 -11.19 -9.26
C LEU A 225 -2.36 -11.23 -9.71
N LEU A 226 -1.52 -12.09 -9.11
CA LEU A 226 -0.13 -12.23 -9.50
C LEU A 226 0.02 -12.69 -10.96
N LEU A 227 -0.78 -13.66 -11.38
CA LEU A 227 -0.77 -14.18 -12.74
C LEU A 227 -1.34 -13.16 -13.74
N ASN A 228 -2.43 -12.48 -13.40
CA ASN A 228 -3.01 -11.44 -14.25
C ASN A 228 -2.07 -10.22 -14.35
N SER A 229 -1.33 -9.88 -13.26
CA SER A 229 -0.32 -8.82 -13.29
C SER A 229 0.74 -9.09 -14.37
N LEU A 230 1.15 -10.35 -14.54
CA LEU A 230 2.07 -10.76 -15.61
C LEU A 230 1.53 -10.41 -17.02
N VAL A 231 0.20 -10.44 -17.19
CA VAL A 231 -0.45 -10.17 -18.50
C VAL A 231 -0.65 -8.68 -18.73
N VAL A 232 -1.05 -7.92 -17.68
CA VAL A 232 -1.43 -6.50 -17.84
C VAL A 232 -0.27 -5.52 -17.67
N SER A 233 0.88 -5.99 -17.21
CA SER A 233 2.09 -5.17 -17.08
C SER A 233 2.65 -4.80 -18.45
N VAL A 234 3.15 -3.58 -18.57
CA VAL A 234 3.68 -3.01 -19.81
C VAL A 234 5.04 -2.38 -19.57
N PRO A 235 5.92 -2.30 -20.57
CA PRO A 235 7.21 -1.63 -20.46
C PRO A 235 7.09 -0.16 -20.06
N GLY A 236 8.10 0.37 -19.40
CA GLY A 236 8.27 1.80 -19.12
C GLY A 236 7.48 2.33 -17.92
N LYS A 237 6.65 1.50 -17.25
CA LYS A 237 5.88 1.92 -16.08
C LYS A 237 5.48 0.77 -15.17
N LEU A 238 5.38 1.04 -13.88
CA LEU A 238 4.88 0.07 -12.91
C LEU A 238 3.37 0.20 -12.73
N LYS A 239 2.62 -0.76 -13.28
CA LYS A 239 1.21 -0.95 -12.95
C LYS A 239 1.08 -1.88 -11.76
N PHE A 240 0.18 -1.53 -10.83
CA PHE A 240 -0.24 -2.48 -9.81
C PHE A 240 -1.69 -2.89 -10.02
N VAL A 241 -2.00 -4.10 -9.59
CA VAL A 241 -3.35 -4.64 -9.58
C VAL A 241 -3.80 -4.99 -8.16
N ALA A 242 -5.10 -4.93 -7.92
CA ALA A 242 -5.73 -5.30 -6.66
C ALA A 242 -7.14 -5.85 -6.90
N VAL A 243 -7.72 -6.49 -5.89
CA VAL A 243 -9.14 -6.89 -5.90
C VAL A 243 -10.00 -5.65 -6.03
N SER A 244 -10.91 -5.59 -7.00
CA SER A 244 -11.79 -4.43 -7.21
C SER A 244 -12.78 -4.26 -6.04
N ASN A 245 -13.43 -5.34 -5.63
CA ASN A 245 -14.40 -5.32 -4.54
C ASN A 245 -13.86 -6.08 -3.33
N LEU A 246 -13.42 -5.35 -2.32
CA LEU A 246 -12.92 -5.94 -1.08
C LEU A 246 -14.02 -6.51 -0.16
N GLY A 247 -15.30 -6.27 -0.50
CA GLY A 247 -16.43 -6.62 0.34
C GLY A 247 -16.49 -5.78 1.63
N TRP A 248 -17.36 -6.18 2.54
CA TRP A 248 -17.45 -5.55 3.85
C TRP A 248 -16.25 -5.91 4.71
N PRO A 249 -15.68 -4.95 5.44
CA PRO A 249 -14.67 -5.24 6.44
C PRO A 249 -15.21 -6.18 7.51
N ILE A 250 -14.39 -7.13 7.94
CA ILE A 250 -14.74 -8.10 8.97
C ILE A 250 -14.16 -7.65 10.30
N GLU A 251 -14.96 -7.65 11.35
CA GLU A 251 -14.49 -7.40 12.71
C GLU A 251 -13.73 -8.63 13.24
N THR A 252 -12.55 -8.41 13.80
CA THR A 252 -11.73 -9.50 14.34
C THR A 252 -12.38 -10.23 15.51
N LEU A 253 -13.22 -9.54 16.29
CA LEU A 253 -14.03 -10.13 17.35
C LEU A 253 -15.08 -11.09 16.80
N GLU A 254 -15.76 -10.74 15.69
CA GLU A 254 -16.75 -11.61 15.05
C GLU A 254 -16.10 -12.93 14.58
N VAL A 255 -14.89 -12.87 14.05
CA VAL A 255 -14.15 -14.08 13.65
C VAL A 255 -13.86 -14.98 14.86
N ALA A 256 -13.43 -14.39 15.99
CA ALA A 256 -13.18 -15.13 17.21
C ALA A 256 -14.48 -15.80 17.75
N LEU A 257 -15.56 -15.05 17.81
CA LEU A 257 -16.87 -15.56 18.24
C LEU A 257 -17.35 -16.69 17.32
N TYR A 258 -17.26 -16.50 16.01
CA TYR A 258 -17.63 -17.52 15.03
C TYR A 258 -16.87 -18.84 15.27
N LYS A 259 -15.56 -18.77 15.43
CA LYS A 259 -14.70 -19.94 15.67
C LYS A 259 -15.04 -20.67 16.99
N ILE A 260 -15.31 -19.92 18.05
CA ILE A 260 -15.70 -20.47 19.34
C ILE A 260 -17.06 -21.18 19.22
N ILE A 261 -18.06 -20.54 18.60
CA ILE A 261 -19.40 -21.11 18.42
C ILE A 261 -19.34 -22.36 17.54
N GLU A 262 -18.61 -22.32 16.42
CA GLU A 262 -18.43 -23.47 15.52
C GLU A 262 -17.83 -24.68 16.23
N SER A 263 -16.93 -24.45 17.19
CA SER A 263 -16.31 -25.52 17.98
C SER A 263 -17.21 -26.14 19.06
N GLY A 264 -18.35 -25.55 19.36
CA GLY A 264 -19.24 -25.94 20.47
C GLY A 264 -18.64 -25.73 21.87
N LYS A 265 -17.48 -25.06 21.99
CA LYS A 265 -16.78 -24.83 23.26
C LYS A 265 -17.21 -23.48 23.86
N ASN A 266 -17.08 -23.35 25.16
CA ASN A 266 -17.26 -22.08 25.87
C ASN A 266 -15.88 -21.56 26.31
N LEU A 267 -15.29 -20.66 25.50
CA LEU A 267 -13.92 -20.18 25.70
C LEU A 267 -13.92 -18.67 25.94
N PRO A 268 -13.08 -18.18 26.86
CA PRO A 268 -12.95 -16.75 27.10
C PRO A 268 -12.20 -16.04 25.94
N ILE A 269 -12.58 -14.78 25.69
CA ILE A 269 -11.88 -13.87 24.78
C ILE A 269 -11.10 -12.86 25.62
N TYR A 270 -9.84 -12.66 25.28
CA TYR A 270 -8.95 -11.69 25.91
C TYR A 270 -8.58 -10.57 24.92
N PHE A 271 -8.90 -9.34 25.30
CA PHE A 271 -8.48 -8.16 24.55
C PHE A 271 -7.06 -7.74 24.98
N GLN A 272 -6.07 -8.01 24.13
CA GLN A 272 -4.67 -7.76 24.45
C GLN A 272 -4.21 -6.33 24.16
N GLY A 273 -5.08 -5.48 23.59
CA GLY A 273 -4.71 -4.14 23.13
C GLY A 273 -4.07 -4.13 21.74
N LEU A 274 -3.77 -2.93 21.25
CA LEU A 274 -3.10 -2.72 19.98
C LEU A 274 -1.59 -2.79 20.17
N VAL A 275 -0.96 -3.71 19.49
CA VAL A 275 0.50 -3.82 19.46
C VAL A 275 1.10 -2.85 18.42
N PRO A 276 2.40 -2.49 18.54
CA PRO A 276 3.10 -1.71 17.52
C PRO A 276 2.91 -2.29 16.11
N GLY A 277 2.82 -1.42 15.09
CA GLY A 277 2.52 -1.81 13.71
C GLY A 277 1.02 -1.91 13.36
N TYR A 278 0.13 -1.66 14.34
CA TYR A 278 -1.33 -1.65 14.17
C TYR A 278 -2.00 -0.43 14.81
N GLN A 279 -1.23 0.51 15.34
CA GLN A 279 -1.74 1.63 16.13
C GLN A 279 -2.07 2.88 15.30
N GLU A 280 -1.45 3.02 14.13
CA GLU A 280 -1.54 4.24 13.33
C GLU A 280 -2.99 4.48 12.85
N PRO A 281 -3.55 5.66 13.15
CA PRO A 281 -4.89 6.03 12.70
C PRO A 281 -4.92 6.19 11.17
N PHE A 282 -6.09 5.98 10.60
CA PHE A 282 -6.28 6.04 9.15
C PHE A 282 -6.55 7.49 8.70
N PHE A 283 -5.68 8.05 7.86
CA PHE A 283 -5.87 9.40 7.33
C PHE A 283 -6.94 9.42 6.24
N LEU A 284 -8.07 10.06 6.50
CA LEU A 284 -9.23 10.07 5.62
C LEU A 284 -9.01 10.79 4.30
N GLY A 285 -8.09 11.77 4.27
CA GLY A 285 -7.67 12.44 3.05
C GLY A 285 -6.96 11.53 2.04
N GLN A 286 -6.66 10.29 2.44
CA GLN A 286 -6.08 9.31 1.51
C GLN A 286 -7.07 8.86 0.43
N PHE A 287 -8.39 8.95 0.68
CA PHE A 287 -9.42 8.47 -0.24
C PHE A 287 -10.06 9.58 -1.03
N ASP A 288 -10.44 9.27 -2.26
CA ASP A 288 -11.24 10.15 -3.10
C ASP A 288 -12.71 10.11 -2.66
N TRP A 289 -13.16 11.17 -1.99
CA TRP A 289 -14.52 11.33 -1.51
C TRP A 289 -15.46 12.00 -2.51
N THR A 290 -15.00 12.27 -3.72
CA THR A 290 -15.90 12.80 -4.79
C THR A 290 -16.99 11.81 -5.14
N LYS A 291 -16.66 10.50 -5.03
CA LYS A 291 -17.61 9.39 -5.22
C LYS A 291 -17.53 8.43 -4.04
N PRO A 292 -18.23 8.70 -2.93
CA PRO A 292 -18.12 7.89 -1.70
C PRO A 292 -18.47 6.40 -1.89
N THR A 293 -19.27 6.08 -2.90
CA THR A 293 -19.65 4.69 -3.23
C THR A 293 -18.60 3.93 -4.04
N ASP A 294 -17.56 4.64 -4.53
CA ASP A 294 -16.48 4.08 -5.37
C ASP A 294 -15.09 4.23 -4.73
N ILE A 295 -15.04 4.36 -3.40
CA ILE A 295 -13.79 4.42 -2.65
C ILE A 295 -13.08 3.07 -2.70
N HIS A 296 -11.77 3.08 -3.02
CA HIS A 296 -10.94 1.89 -3.00
C HIS A 296 -9.82 2.00 -1.96
N LEU A 297 -9.81 1.10 -0.97
CA LEU A 297 -8.92 1.21 0.20
C LEU A 297 -7.42 1.00 -0.11
N LEU A 298 -7.09 0.45 -1.28
CA LEU A 298 -5.71 0.16 -1.71
C LEU A 298 -5.16 1.18 -2.71
N ILE A 299 -5.94 2.21 -3.04
CA ILE A 299 -5.60 3.26 -4.00
C ILE A 299 -5.80 4.61 -3.32
N ASN A 300 -4.78 5.47 -3.35
CA ASN A 300 -4.90 6.82 -2.81
C ASN A 300 -5.35 7.83 -3.88
N VAL A 301 -5.69 9.06 -3.45
CA VAL A 301 -6.19 10.11 -4.35
C VAL A 301 -5.25 10.38 -5.52
N LEU A 302 -3.94 10.42 -5.29
CA LEU A 302 -2.95 10.71 -6.35
C LEU A 302 -2.77 9.56 -7.33
N GLU A 303 -3.21 8.35 -6.98
CA GLU A 303 -3.21 7.16 -7.85
C GLU A 303 -4.55 6.99 -8.57
N THR A 304 -5.63 7.61 -8.07
CA THR A 304 -6.99 7.52 -8.64
C THR A 304 -7.08 7.92 -10.13
N PRO A 305 -6.38 8.96 -10.62
CA PRO A 305 -6.42 9.32 -12.05
C PRO A 305 -5.91 8.22 -12.99
N PHE A 306 -5.10 7.30 -12.49
CA PHE A 306 -4.53 6.17 -13.25
C PHE A 306 -5.32 4.88 -13.04
N ARG A 307 -6.42 4.93 -12.29
CA ARG A 307 -7.24 3.77 -11.96
C ARG A 307 -8.06 3.32 -13.17
N SER A 308 -8.06 2.02 -13.40
CA SER A 308 -8.97 1.36 -14.33
C SER A 308 -9.48 0.05 -13.74
N VAL A 309 -10.70 -0.33 -14.12
CA VAL A 309 -11.32 -1.61 -13.73
C VAL A 309 -11.35 -2.49 -14.97
N ASN A 310 -11.07 -3.78 -14.84
CA ASN A 310 -11.14 -4.73 -15.94
C ASN A 310 -12.59 -4.99 -16.38
N ASP A 311 -12.78 -5.61 -17.56
CA ASP A 311 -14.12 -5.89 -18.13
C ASP A 311 -14.99 -6.76 -17.20
N GLY A 312 -14.36 -7.63 -16.40
CA GLY A 312 -15.06 -8.47 -15.42
C GLY A 312 -15.50 -7.73 -14.15
N GLY A 313 -15.00 -6.52 -13.92
CA GLY A 313 -15.31 -5.71 -12.73
C GLY A 313 -14.70 -6.24 -11.42
N ASP A 314 -13.86 -7.27 -11.48
CA ASP A 314 -13.32 -7.99 -10.31
C ASP A 314 -11.88 -7.59 -9.95
N MET A 315 -11.16 -6.95 -10.86
CA MET A 315 -9.78 -6.47 -10.69
C MET A 315 -9.68 -4.98 -11.03
N VAL A 316 -9.01 -4.23 -10.18
CA VAL A 316 -8.63 -2.84 -10.43
C VAL A 316 -7.14 -2.76 -10.68
N SER A 317 -6.73 -1.87 -11.58
CA SER A 317 -5.33 -1.49 -11.76
C SER A 317 -5.14 0.01 -11.63
N ALA A 318 -3.95 0.42 -11.18
CA ALA A 318 -3.51 1.80 -11.16
C ALA A 318 -1.98 1.87 -11.29
N GLU A 319 -1.44 3.08 -11.32
CA GLU A 319 0.01 3.33 -11.33
C GLU A 319 0.41 4.01 -10.01
N VAL A 320 1.65 3.83 -9.60
CA VAL A 320 2.19 4.53 -8.43
C VAL A 320 2.26 6.03 -8.74
N ALA A 321 1.80 6.87 -7.83
CA ALA A 321 1.84 8.33 -7.99
C ALA A 321 3.27 8.80 -8.30
N PRO A 322 3.45 9.80 -9.18
CA PRO A 322 4.76 10.32 -9.57
C PRO A 322 5.58 10.81 -8.37
N PHE A 323 6.88 10.65 -8.40
CA PHE A 323 7.84 11.09 -7.38
C PHE A 323 9.21 11.37 -8.00
N SER A 324 10.09 12.09 -7.28
CA SER A 324 11.43 12.39 -7.77
C SER A 324 12.37 11.20 -7.63
N LEU A 325 12.83 10.65 -8.78
CA LEU A 325 13.82 9.57 -8.81
C LEU A 325 15.13 9.98 -8.12
N ARG A 326 15.56 11.23 -8.29
CA ARG A 326 16.76 11.77 -7.64
C ARG A 326 16.64 11.79 -6.11
N VAL A 327 15.47 12.18 -5.59
CA VAL A 327 15.21 12.15 -4.14
C VAL A 327 15.19 10.71 -3.65
N LEU A 328 14.53 9.80 -4.36
CA LEU A 328 14.52 8.38 -4.02
C LEU A 328 15.95 7.82 -3.92
N ASP A 329 16.79 8.03 -4.95
CA ASP A 329 18.18 7.53 -4.97
C ASP A 329 19.00 8.02 -3.79
N LYS A 330 18.89 9.31 -3.48
CA LYS A 330 19.56 9.90 -2.31
C LYS A 330 19.11 9.22 -1.02
N GLN A 331 17.80 9.02 -0.83
CA GLN A 331 17.28 8.45 0.40
C GLN A 331 17.57 6.94 0.50
N VAL A 332 17.51 6.20 -0.60
CA VAL A 332 17.91 4.78 -0.64
C VAL A 332 19.39 4.64 -0.26
N SER A 333 20.28 5.44 -0.86
CA SER A 333 21.71 5.40 -0.54
C SER A 333 22.01 5.75 0.92
N ASN A 334 21.31 6.74 1.48
CA ASN A 334 21.44 7.09 2.89
C ASN A 334 21.01 5.93 3.79
N LEU A 335 19.84 5.32 3.54
CA LEU A 335 19.35 4.18 4.30
C LEU A 335 20.29 2.97 4.19
N GLU A 336 20.79 2.67 3.00
CA GLU A 336 21.76 1.59 2.80
C GLU A 336 22.99 1.73 3.70
N SER A 337 23.58 2.93 3.75
CA SER A 337 24.75 3.20 4.60
C SER A 337 24.47 2.95 6.08
N LEU A 338 23.25 3.27 6.55
CA LEU A 338 22.87 3.09 7.95
C LEU A 338 22.59 1.62 8.30
N ILE A 339 21.89 0.89 7.42
CA ILE A 339 21.53 -0.52 7.67
C ILE A 339 22.72 -1.46 7.56
N ILE A 340 23.75 -1.12 6.77
CA ILE A 340 24.99 -1.90 6.66
C ILE A 340 25.89 -1.72 7.88
N ALA A 341 25.82 -0.59 8.57
CA ALA A 341 26.61 -0.33 9.78
C ALA A 341 26.11 -1.21 10.96
N PRO A 342 26.91 -2.20 11.44
CA PRO A 342 26.41 -3.22 12.38
C PRO A 342 25.89 -2.63 13.70
N ASP A 343 26.58 -1.60 14.22
CA ASP A 343 26.31 -1.00 15.52
C ASP A 343 25.31 0.15 15.48
N PHE A 344 24.73 0.47 14.30
CA PHE A 344 23.77 1.56 14.19
C PHE A 344 22.44 1.16 14.84
N PRO A 345 21.89 1.95 15.81
CA PRO A 345 20.72 1.54 16.59
C PRO A 345 19.46 1.36 15.74
N GLU A 346 18.70 0.31 15.98
CA GLU A 346 17.47 0.01 15.21
C GLU A 346 16.42 1.12 15.27
N VAL A 347 16.27 1.78 16.42
CA VAL A 347 15.36 2.93 16.56
C VAL A 347 15.76 4.08 15.63
N GLN A 348 17.05 4.31 15.45
CA GLN A 348 17.55 5.36 14.54
C GLN A 348 17.37 4.94 13.07
N ILE A 349 17.43 3.65 12.74
CA ILE A 349 17.05 3.15 11.40
C ILE A 349 15.58 3.46 11.12
N LYS A 350 14.69 3.23 12.09
CA LYS A 350 13.27 3.58 11.95
C LYS A 350 13.09 5.09 11.72
N GLN A 351 13.74 5.92 12.52
CA GLN A 351 13.69 7.38 12.36
C GLN A 351 14.19 7.82 10.98
N ALA A 352 15.30 7.26 10.51
CA ALA A 352 15.84 7.52 9.18
C ALA A 352 14.88 7.05 8.06
N LEU A 353 14.25 5.90 8.21
CA LEU A 353 13.25 5.39 7.26
C LEU A 353 12.04 6.33 7.16
N VAL A 354 11.53 6.81 8.30
CA VAL A 354 10.40 7.76 8.34
C VAL A 354 10.80 9.09 7.70
N ALA A 355 11.96 9.64 8.06
CA ALA A 355 12.48 10.88 7.47
C ALA A 355 12.70 10.74 5.96
N ALA A 356 13.31 9.66 5.51
CA ALA A 356 13.51 9.38 4.09
C ALA A 356 12.18 9.29 3.33
N LYS A 357 11.15 8.67 3.93
CA LYS A 357 9.82 8.60 3.34
C LYS A 357 9.18 9.98 3.21
N LYS A 358 9.31 10.86 4.23
CA LYS A 358 8.84 12.24 4.15
C LYS A 358 9.42 12.98 2.94
N GLU A 359 10.72 12.87 2.71
CA GLU A 359 11.39 13.53 1.58
C GLU A 359 10.84 13.05 0.22
N VAL A 360 10.63 11.75 0.03
CA VAL A 360 10.09 11.22 -1.23
C VAL A 360 8.64 11.65 -1.42
N ILE A 361 7.81 11.61 -0.36
CA ILE A 361 6.41 12.08 -0.41
C ILE A 361 6.34 13.59 -0.67
N ALA A 362 7.19 14.41 -0.04
CA ALA A 362 7.26 15.83 -0.32
C ALA A 362 7.53 16.09 -1.81
N SER A 363 8.43 15.30 -2.43
CA SER A 363 8.68 15.39 -3.87
C SER A 363 7.45 14.99 -4.71
N SER A 364 6.67 14.01 -4.27
CA SER A 364 5.43 13.60 -4.92
C SER A 364 4.38 14.72 -4.85
N PHE A 365 4.20 15.34 -3.68
CA PHE A 365 3.27 16.44 -3.50
C PHE A 365 3.68 17.69 -4.28
N ALA A 366 4.98 17.96 -4.40
CA ALA A 366 5.46 19.07 -5.25
C ALA A 366 5.08 18.91 -6.74
N TRP A 367 4.91 17.67 -7.22
CA TRP A 367 4.49 17.37 -8.59
C TRP A 367 2.97 17.21 -8.76
N SER A 368 2.26 17.03 -7.66
CA SER A 368 0.79 16.88 -7.66
C SER A 368 0.11 18.22 -7.89
N SER A 369 -1.11 18.22 -8.38
CA SER A 369 -1.88 19.45 -8.51
C SER A 369 -2.21 20.05 -7.14
N PRO A 370 -2.14 21.37 -6.95
CA PRO A 370 -2.51 22.00 -5.70
C PRO A 370 -3.99 21.81 -5.36
N GLU A 371 -4.86 21.63 -6.36
CA GLU A 371 -6.28 21.29 -6.20
C GLU A 371 -6.46 19.95 -5.50
N ASP A 372 -5.72 18.92 -5.94
CA ASP A 372 -5.81 17.59 -5.34
C ASP A 372 -5.26 17.59 -3.92
N LEU A 373 -4.15 18.30 -3.67
CA LEU A 373 -3.59 18.43 -2.33
C LEU A 373 -4.55 19.16 -1.38
N LEU A 374 -5.24 20.19 -1.86
CA LEU A 374 -6.24 20.92 -1.07
C LEU A 374 -7.44 20.05 -0.73
N LYS A 375 -7.95 19.26 -1.69
CA LYS A 375 -9.01 18.26 -1.44
C LYS A 375 -8.57 17.21 -0.43
N ILE A 376 -7.37 16.66 -0.58
CA ILE A 376 -6.79 15.68 0.36
C ILE A 376 -6.76 16.27 1.78
N LEU A 377 -6.33 17.52 1.92
CA LEU A 377 -6.28 18.21 3.20
C LEU A 377 -7.67 18.41 3.79
N GLN A 378 -8.63 18.95 3.02
CA GLN A 378 -10.01 19.15 3.47
C GLN A 378 -10.69 17.84 3.91
N TRP A 379 -10.50 16.76 3.17
CA TRP A 379 -11.07 15.46 3.53
C TRP A 379 -10.40 14.89 4.77
N GLY A 380 -9.09 15.09 4.93
CA GLY A 380 -8.29 14.58 6.02
C GLY A 380 -8.61 15.19 7.37
N ILE A 381 -8.93 16.49 7.40
CA ILE A 381 -9.17 17.22 8.65
C ILE A 381 -10.65 17.61 8.87
N ASN A 382 -11.57 17.00 8.12
CA ASN A 382 -13.00 17.28 8.28
C ASN A 382 -13.48 16.99 9.72
N PRO A 383 -13.96 17.99 10.48
CA PRO A 383 -14.24 17.82 11.92
C PRO A 383 -15.28 16.74 12.24
N LYS A 384 -16.33 16.63 11.40
CA LYS A 384 -17.38 15.63 11.59
C LYS A 384 -16.86 14.21 11.42
N LYS A 385 -15.93 14.02 10.46
CA LYS A 385 -15.31 12.72 10.23
C LYS A 385 -14.31 12.38 11.34
N LEU A 386 -13.45 13.32 11.75
CA LEU A 386 -12.51 13.12 12.84
C LEU A 386 -13.22 12.71 14.13
N GLN A 387 -14.31 13.39 14.50
CA GLN A 387 -15.13 13.03 15.64
C GLN A 387 -15.71 11.61 15.53
N GLY A 388 -16.19 11.22 14.35
CA GLY A 388 -16.72 9.89 14.08
C GLY A 388 -15.69 8.78 14.27
N TYR A 389 -14.41 9.05 13.92
CA TYR A 389 -13.31 8.10 14.08
C TYR A 389 -12.54 8.23 15.41
N LYS A 390 -12.95 9.16 16.28
CA LYS A 390 -12.29 9.46 17.57
C LYS A 390 -10.80 9.76 17.40
N THR A 391 -10.47 10.56 16.39
CA THR A 391 -9.11 11.04 16.09
C THR A 391 -9.09 12.57 16.16
N GLU A 392 -7.90 13.12 16.38
CA GLU A 392 -7.67 14.56 16.44
C GLU A 392 -6.77 15.00 15.27
N ILE A 393 -6.81 16.28 14.93
CA ILE A 393 -5.96 16.86 13.87
C ILE A 393 -4.48 16.61 14.18
N ALA A 394 -4.09 16.68 15.44
CA ALA A 394 -2.72 16.44 15.89
C ALA A 394 -2.17 15.04 15.54
N ASP A 395 -3.05 14.03 15.44
CA ASP A 395 -2.65 12.66 15.03
C ASP A 395 -2.12 12.62 13.60
N TYR A 396 -2.41 13.64 12.80
CA TYR A 396 -2.05 13.75 11.39
C TYR A 396 -1.11 14.92 11.09
N SER A 397 -0.52 15.54 12.11
CA SER A 397 0.32 16.75 11.98
C SER A 397 1.39 16.62 10.89
N GLU A 398 2.07 15.49 10.81
CA GLU A 398 3.17 15.26 9.86
C GLU A 398 2.69 15.20 8.40
N ILE A 399 1.55 14.55 8.11
CA ILE A 399 1.01 14.53 6.74
C ILE A 399 0.40 15.89 6.38
N ILE A 400 -0.21 16.59 7.33
CA ILE A 400 -0.75 17.95 7.15
C ILE A 400 0.37 18.92 6.78
N GLU A 401 1.50 18.86 7.51
CA GLU A 401 2.69 19.66 7.21
C GLU A 401 3.17 19.44 5.76
N LEU A 402 3.32 18.19 5.33
CA LEU A 402 3.74 17.86 3.97
C LEU A 402 2.75 18.34 2.89
N LEU A 403 1.45 18.22 3.14
CA LEU A 403 0.42 18.72 2.24
C LEU A 403 0.47 20.25 2.10
N LEU A 404 0.60 20.96 3.22
CA LEU A 404 0.69 22.40 3.24
C LEU A 404 1.97 22.92 2.57
N GLN A 405 3.11 22.26 2.76
CA GLN A 405 4.33 22.54 2.01
C GLN A 405 4.14 22.36 0.50
N GLY A 406 3.40 21.33 0.09
CA GLY A 406 3.05 21.11 -1.32
C GLY A 406 2.08 22.16 -1.90
N ILE A 407 1.26 22.77 -1.06
CA ILE A 407 0.28 23.81 -1.44
C ILE A 407 0.88 25.22 -1.40
N TYR A 408 1.84 25.46 -0.50
CA TYR A 408 2.38 26.78 -0.21
C TYR A 408 2.91 27.50 -1.46
N GLY A 409 2.43 28.74 -1.69
CA GLY A 409 2.79 29.56 -2.85
C GLY A 409 2.22 29.09 -4.19
N ARG A 410 1.34 28.07 -4.20
CA ARG A 410 0.79 27.48 -5.44
C ARG A 410 -0.72 27.70 -5.60
N LEU A 411 -1.41 28.27 -4.61
CA LEU A 411 -2.82 28.61 -4.69
C LEU A 411 -3.01 29.95 -5.42
N ASN A 412 -4.06 30.00 -6.22
CA ASN A 412 -4.61 31.21 -6.82
C ASN A 412 -6.13 31.03 -6.97
N GLN A 413 -6.83 32.06 -7.44
CA GLN A 413 -8.29 32.06 -7.61
C GLN A 413 -8.78 30.90 -8.49
N GLU A 414 -8.06 30.60 -9.57
CA GLU A 414 -8.41 29.52 -10.51
C GLU A 414 -8.34 28.15 -9.84
N VAL A 415 -7.25 27.89 -9.09
CA VAL A 415 -7.05 26.66 -8.31
C VAL A 415 -8.16 26.47 -7.27
N LEU A 416 -8.50 27.52 -6.53
CA LEU A 416 -9.54 27.46 -5.49
C LEU A 416 -10.93 27.22 -6.11
N ASN A 417 -11.24 27.87 -7.22
CA ASN A 417 -12.48 27.65 -7.97
C ASN A 417 -12.55 26.23 -8.54
N SER A 418 -11.44 25.73 -9.09
CA SER A 418 -11.33 24.36 -9.63
C SER A 418 -11.47 23.31 -8.53
N ALA A 419 -10.92 23.56 -7.36
CA ALA A 419 -11.10 22.71 -6.20
C ALA A 419 -12.52 22.75 -5.61
N GLY A 420 -13.33 23.74 -6.01
CA GLY A 420 -14.66 23.97 -5.47
C GLY A 420 -14.65 24.49 -4.03
N VAL A 421 -13.59 25.22 -3.65
CA VAL A 421 -13.38 25.70 -2.28
C VAL A 421 -13.84 27.16 -2.17
N THR A 422 -14.80 27.40 -1.29
CA THR A 422 -15.30 28.75 -0.97
C THR A 422 -14.41 29.47 0.05
N ALA A 423 -14.54 30.77 0.16
CA ALA A 423 -13.82 31.56 1.17
C ALA A 423 -14.14 31.11 2.60
N ASP A 424 -15.40 30.73 2.86
CA ASP A 424 -15.81 30.24 4.19
C ASP A 424 -15.24 28.88 4.51
N GLU A 425 -15.24 27.95 3.56
CA GLU A 425 -14.59 26.62 3.73
C GLU A 425 -13.08 26.75 3.94
N LEU A 426 -12.43 27.72 3.28
CA LEU A 426 -11.01 27.96 3.49
C LEU A 426 -10.74 28.58 4.87
N GLU A 427 -11.64 29.41 5.40
CA GLU A 427 -11.55 29.96 6.76
C GLU A 427 -11.75 28.86 7.82
N ASP A 428 -12.74 27.98 7.65
CA ASP A 428 -12.95 26.81 8.52
C ASP A 428 -11.71 25.92 8.56
N LEU A 429 -11.06 25.74 7.39
CA LEU A 429 -9.80 25.01 7.27
C LEU A 429 -8.68 25.70 8.09
N VAL A 430 -8.54 27.02 7.91
CA VAL A 430 -7.56 27.85 8.64
C VAL A 430 -7.79 27.80 10.14
N GLU A 431 -9.04 27.90 10.61
CA GLU A 431 -9.38 27.80 12.03
C GLU A 431 -8.96 26.43 12.60
N SER A 432 -9.32 25.36 11.91
CA SER A 432 -8.96 23.99 12.30
C SER A 432 -7.45 23.79 12.39
N LEU A 433 -6.70 24.28 11.42
CA LEU A 433 -5.24 24.15 11.35
C LEU A 433 -4.49 25.07 12.33
N SER A 434 -5.11 26.18 12.78
CA SER A 434 -4.49 27.14 13.70
C SER A 434 -4.13 26.53 15.07
N THR A 435 -4.65 25.32 15.37
CA THR A 435 -4.33 24.57 16.59
C THR A 435 -2.96 23.90 16.54
N LEU A 436 -2.31 23.85 15.37
CA LEU A 436 -1.01 23.21 15.15
C LEU A 436 0.11 24.27 15.11
N ASP A 437 1.01 24.26 16.06
CA ASP A 437 2.11 25.24 16.17
C ASP A 437 3.15 25.14 15.04
N CYS A 438 3.34 23.93 14.49
CA CYS A 438 4.40 23.64 13.51
C CYS A 438 4.15 24.21 12.09
N ILE A 439 2.95 24.72 11.78
CA ILE A 439 2.53 25.14 10.43
C ILE A 439 1.97 26.57 10.36
N GLN A 440 2.38 27.44 11.28
CA GLN A 440 1.80 28.79 11.38
C GLN A 440 2.05 29.67 10.13
N ALA A 441 3.17 29.48 9.43
CA ALA A 441 3.47 30.20 8.18
C ALA A 441 2.50 29.81 7.07
N GLU A 442 2.23 28.52 6.91
CA GLU A 442 1.32 27.97 5.92
C GLU A 442 -0.14 28.37 6.22
N VAL A 443 -0.51 28.34 7.51
CA VAL A 443 -1.84 28.84 7.97
C VAL A 443 -2.00 30.32 7.64
N GLY A 444 -0.95 31.14 7.86
CA GLY A 444 -0.92 32.54 7.48
C GLY A 444 -1.13 32.76 5.98
N TYR A 445 -0.51 31.92 5.16
CA TYR A 445 -0.69 31.93 3.71
C TYR A 445 -2.14 31.58 3.29
N LEU A 446 -2.72 30.50 3.84
CA LEU A 446 -4.12 30.14 3.56
C LEU A 446 -5.10 31.25 3.98
N ARG A 447 -4.84 31.90 5.11
CA ARG A 447 -5.64 33.05 5.57
C ARG A 447 -5.57 34.24 4.62
N SER A 448 -4.41 34.50 4.01
CA SER A 448 -4.32 35.53 2.97
C SER A 448 -5.15 35.20 1.74
N MET A 449 -5.12 33.93 1.29
CA MET A 449 -5.92 33.45 0.16
C MET A 449 -7.43 33.53 0.44
N SER A 450 -7.89 33.28 1.66
CA SER A 450 -9.30 33.43 2.07
C SER A 450 -9.77 34.89 1.95
N ARG A 451 -8.92 35.86 2.33
CA ARG A 451 -9.23 37.29 2.19
C ARG A 451 -9.31 37.73 0.73
N ASP A 452 -8.35 37.29 -0.08
CA ASP A 452 -8.31 37.61 -1.51
C ASP A 452 -9.58 37.09 -2.22
N LEU A 453 -10.08 35.90 -1.84
CA LEU A 453 -11.35 35.35 -2.34
C LEU A 453 -12.56 36.24 -2.02
N ARG A 454 -12.63 36.81 -0.81
CA ARG A 454 -13.74 37.68 -0.39
C ARG A 454 -13.71 39.04 -1.07
N GLU A 455 -12.53 39.58 -1.38
CA GLU A 455 -12.37 40.86 -2.03
C GLU A 455 -12.77 40.83 -3.52
N VAL A 456 -12.63 39.68 -4.18
CA VAL A 456 -12.96 39.49 -5.61
C VAL A 456 -14.47 39.30 -5.85
N VAL A 457 -15.23 38.85 -4.86
CA VAL A 457 -16.70 38.76 -4.94
C VAL A 457 -17.29 40.10 -4.49
N PRO A 458 -17.76 40.99 -5.40
CA PRO A 458 -18.44 42.19 -4.98
C PRO A 458 -19.66 41.78 -4.15
N PRO A 459 -20.01 42.56 -3.08
CA PRO A 459 -21.19 42.26 -2.29
C PRO A 459 -22.39 42.23 -3.22
N ALA A 460 -23.11 41.08 -3.19
CA ALA A 460 -24.34 40.94 -3.96
C ALA A 460 -25.25 42.11 -3.59
N ASP A 461 -25.58 42.96 -4.56
CA ASP A 461 -26.53 44.05 -4.40
C ASP A 461 -27.82 43.49 -3.80
N LEU A 462 -27.98 43.68 -2.50
CA LEU A 462 -29.25 43.52 -1.81
C LEU A 462 -30.19 44.65 -2.25
N ASN A 463 -30.71 44.53 -3.45
CA ASN A 463 -31.80 45.36 -3.90
C ASN A 463 -33.12 44.63 -3.60
N PRO A 464 -33.86 45.02 -2.58
CA PRO A 464 -35.17 44.42 -2.31
C PRO A 464 -36.17 45.03 -3.30
N LYS A 465 -36.25 44.49 -4.52
CA LYS A 465 -37.38 44.78 -5.39
C LYS A 465 -38.62 44.09 -4.83
N GLN A 466 -39.44 44.94 -4.23
CA GLN A 466 -40.85 44.78 -3.95
C GLN A 466 -41.53 43.73 -4.83
N SER A 467 -41.88 42.58 -4.24
CA SER A 467 -42.85 41.68 -4.81
C SER A 467 -44.25 42.22 -4.51
N GLN A 468 -44.92 42.78 -5.51
CA GLN A 468 -46.38 42.99 -5.49
C GLN A 468 -47.07 41.62 -5.43
N PRO A 469 -48.15 41.49 -4.67
CA PRO A 469 -48.90 40.23 -4.63
C PRO A 469 -49.72 40.07 -5.91
N VAL A 470 -49.51 39.00 -6.62
CA VAL A 470 -50.38 38.54 -7.71
C VAL A 470 -51.61 37.88 -7.09
N ALA A 471 -52.77 38.47 -7.41
CA ALA A 471 -54.09 37.97 -7.03
C ALA A 471 -54.33 36.58 -7.67
N VAL A 472 -54.70 35.60 -6.84
CA VAL A 472 -55.24 34.35 -7.31
C VAL A 472 -56.67 34.57 -7.75
N ALA A 473 -56.95 34.37 -9.03
CA ALA A 473 -58.32 34.26 -9.56
C ALA A 473 -58.73 32.78 -9.55
N ASP A 474 -59.76 32.46 -8.81
CA ASP A 474 -60.52 31.23 -8.92
C ASP A 474 -61.16 31.08 -10.30
N ALA A 475 -61.02 29.92 -10.88
CA ALA A 475 -61.99 29.39 -11.84
C ALA A 475 -61.90 27.88 -12.00
N ALA A 476 -63.00 27.23 -11.56
CA ALA A 476 -63.65 26.01 -12.02
C ALA A 476 -62.81 24.76 -12.32
#